data_0d6eee9da5af381f1184b3728d7ee4f8
#
_entry.id   0d6eee9da5af381f1184b3728d7ee4f8
#
_cell.length_a   1.000
_cell.length_b   1.000
_cell.length_c   1.000
_cell.angle_alpha   90.00
_cell.angle_beta   90.00
_cell.angle_gamma   90.00
#
_symmetry.space_group_name_H-M   'P 1'
#
loop_
_entity.id
_entity.type
_entity.pdbx_description
1 polymer ?
#
loop_
_entity_poly.entity_id
_entity_poly.type
_entity_poly.pdbx_seq_one_letter_code
_entity_poly.pdbx_strand_id
1 'polypeptide(L)'
;SISPASSVFHYGQAIFEGMKAYKDSNDEIWLFRPKKNFERFNKSSVRLAIPEFPEELFFDALKKLLNLDKEWVKKGEGSSLYVRPFVFGNEYAIQASPSKNYKFMIICAPATPYYKGKIKVLITDKYSRAASGGVGFAKAAGNYAGSFYPINLAIEKGFQQIIWTDSNQHKYLEEAGTMNVFFRIDDKLIT
;
A
#
# COMPACT_ATOMS: atom_id res chain seq x y z
N SER A 1 17.92 -15.95 -3.76
CA SER A 1 18.58 -14.72 -4.23
C SER A 1 17.75 -14.09 -5.35
N ILE A 2 17.88 -12.77 -5.50
CA ILE A 2 17.29 -12.00 -6.60
C ILE A 2 18.46 -11.45 -7.39
N SER A 3 18.43 -11.58 -8.73
CA SER A 3 19.47 -11.06 -9.60
C SER A 3 19.44 -9.54 -9.65
N PRO A 4 20.58 -8.85 -9.71
CA PRO A 4 20.62 -7.40 -9.97
C PRO A 4 19.97 -7.02 -11.32
N ALA A 5 19.91 -7.93 -12.28
CA ALA A 5 19.24 -7.74 -13.56
C ALA A 5 17.72 -7.94 -13.51
N SER A 6 17.13 -8.21 -12.32
CA SER A 6 15.68 -8.35 -12.21
C SER A 6 14.97 -7.04 -12.60
N SER A 7 13.99 -7.14 -13.48
CA SER A 7 13.29 -6.00 -14.09
C SER A 7 12.68 -5.02 -13.09
N VAL A 8 12.30 -5.51 -11.90
CA VAL A 8 11.76 -4.68 -10.82
C VAL A 8 12.72 -3.56 -10.40
N PHE A 9 14.03 -3.79 -10.39
CA PHE A 9 15.01 -2.79 -9.96
C PHE A 9 15.20 -1.67 -10.99
N HIS A 10 14.87 -1.94 -12.24
CA HIS A 10 15.10 -1.01 -13.35
C HIS A 10 13.82 -0.30 -13.78
N TYR A 11 12.67 -0.96 -13.70
CA TYR A 11 11.40 -0.46 -14.24
C TYR A 11 10.26 -0.41 -13.21
N GLY A 12 10.50 -0.83 -11.95
CA GLY A 12 9.56 -0.69 -10.87
C GLY A 12 8.24 -1.47 -11.04
N GLN A 13 8.22 -2.55 -11.85
CA GLN A 13 7.03 -3.37 -12.07
C GLN A 13 6.73 -4.19 -10.81
N ALA A 14 6.10 -3.55 -9.83
CA ALA A 14 5.73 -4.13 -8.56
C ALA A 14 4.45 -3.52 -8.01
N ILE A 15 3.61 -4.36 -7.42
CA ILE A 15 2.42 -3.96 -6.66
C ILE A 15 2.44 -4.61 -5.28
N PHE A 16 1.72 -4.03 -4.35
CA PHE A 16 1.59 -4.60 -3.03
C PHE A 16 0.22 -4.35 -2.41
N GLU A 17 -0.07 -5.08 -1.35
CA GLU A 17 -1.21 -4.85 -0.48
C GLU A 17 -0.76 -4.64 0.97
N GLY A 18 -1.67 -4.15 1.78
CA GLY A 18 -1.47 -4.01 3.22
C GLY A 18 -2.77 -4.29 3.94
N MET A 19 -2.73 -5.24 4.85
CA MET A 19 -3.81 -5.56 5.76
C MET A 19 -3.25 -5.80 7.16
N LYS A 20 -4.12 -5.85 8.15
CA LYS A 20 -3.73 -6.08 9.54
C LYS A 20 -4.46 -7.30 10.08
N ALA A 21 -3.73 -8.15 10.78
CA ALA A 21 -4.28 -9.22 11.57
C ALA A 21 -4.36 -8.77 13.03
N TYR A 22 -5.51 -9.01 13.64
CA TYR A 22 -5.81 -8.66 15.03
C TYR A 22 -6.12 -9.91 15.82
N LYS A 23 -5.76 -9.92 17.10
CA LYS A 23 -6.08 -11.01 18.02
C LYS A 23 -7.13 -10.54 19.01
N ASP A 24 -8.25 -11.26 19.10
CA ASP A 24 -9.33 -10.95 20.03
C ASP A 24 -9.08 -11.50 21.45
N SER A 25 -10.08 -11.38 22.33
CA SER A 25 -10.02 -11.88 23.70
C SER A 25 -9.90 -13.40 23.78
N ASN A 26 -10.40 -14.13 22.78
CA ASN A 26 -10.40 -15.59 22.70
C ASN A 26 -9.16 -16.17 22.03
N ASP A 27 -8.14 -15.35 21.75
CA ASP A 27 -6.94 -15.69 20.98
C ASP A 27 -7.19 -16.03 19.50
N GLU A 28 -8.35 -15.68 18.97
CA GLU A 28 -8.65 -15.85 17.55
C GLU A 28 -8.09 -14.70 16.72
N ILE A 29 -7.63 -15.02 15.51
CA ILE A 29 -7.02 -14.06 14.59
C ILE A 29 -8.03 -13.64 13.53
N TRP A 30 -8.20 -12.33 13.41
CA TRP A 30 -9.17 -11.71 12.51
C TRP A 30 -8.49 -10.80 11.49
N LEU A 31 -9.02 -10.84 10.26
CA LEU A 31 -8.69 -9.93 9.17
C LEU A 31 -9.93 -9.12 8.78
N PHE A 32 -9.77 -7.82 8.59
CA PHE A 32 -10.87 -6.98 8.14
C PHE A 32 -10.95 -6.97 6.61
N ARG A 33 -12.03 -7.56 6.06
CA ARG A 33 -12.38 -7.56 4.62
C ARG A 33 -11.23 -7.98 3.68
N PRO A 34 -10.49 -9.08 3.95
CA PRO A 34 -9.30 -9.44 3.16
C PRO A 34 -9.62 -9.70 1.68
N LYS A 35 -10.85 -10.07 1.34
CA LYS A 35 -11.30 -10.23 -0.05
C LYS A 35 -11.20 -8.92 -0.83
N LYS A 36 -11.49 -7.76 -0.22
CA LYS A 36 -11.34 -6.46 -0.86
C LYS A 36 -9.87 -6.08 -1.11
N ASN A 37 -8.97 -6.51 -0.23
CA ASN A 37 -7.53 -6.38 -0.47
C ASN A 37 -7.09 -7.25 -1.66
N PHE A 38 -7.57 -8.49 -1.74
CA PHE A 38 -7.28 -9.37 -2.86
C PHE A 38 -7.80 -8.81 -4.20
N GLU A 39 -9.05 -8.34 -4.23
CA GLU A 39 -9.63 -7.70 -5.42
C GLU A 39 -8.76 -6.51 -5.90
N ARG A 40 -8.32 -5.66 -4.96
CA ARG A 40 -7.44 -4.52 -5.28
C ARG A 40 -6.04 -4.97 -5.70
N PHE A 41 -5.52 -6.05 -5.11
CA PHE A 41 -4.25 -6.65 -5.50
C PHE A 41 -4.27 -7.03 -6.99
N ASN A 42 -5.30 -7.77 -7.43
CA ASN A 42 -5.43 -8.16 -8.83
C ASN A 42 -5.70 -6.97 -9.76
N LYS A 43 -6.56 -6.03 -9.35
CA LYS A 43 -6.78 -4.79 -10.10
C LYS A 43 -5.47 -4.01 -10.31
N SER A 44 -4.62 -3.96 -9.31
CA SER A 44 -3.30 -3.32 -9.39
C SER A 44 -2.34 -4.10 -10.27
N SER A 45 -2.37 -5.43 -10.20
CA SER A 45 -1.57 -6.33 -11.05
C SER A 45 -1.88 -6.10 -12.52
N VAL A 46 -3.14 -6.16 -12.90
CA VAL A 46 -3.60 -5.95 -14.29
C VAL A 46 -3.12 -4.58 -14.82
N ARG A 47 -3.23 -3.52 -14.00
CA ARG A 47 -2.78 -2.17 -14.42
C ARG A 47 -1.30 -2.11 -14.76
N LEU A 48 -0.47 -2.93 -14.13
CA LEU A 48 0.98 -2.99 -14.38
C LEU A 48 1.39 -4.16 -15.28
N ALA A 49 0.44 -4.73 -16.02
CA ALA A 49 0.67 -5.89 -16.89
C ALA A 49 1.29 -7.10 -16.14
N ILE A 50 0.92 -7.26 -14.88
CA ILE A 50 1.21 -8.45 -14.06
C ILE A 50 -0.01 -9.37 -14.14
N PRO A 51 0.13 -10.67 -14.37
CA PRO A 51 -0.99 -11.60 -14.35
C PRO A 51 -1.77 -11.58 -13.03
N GLU A 52 -3.07 -11.82 -13.10
CA GLU A 52 -3.89 -12.00 -11.91
C GLU A 52 -3.42 -13.20 -11.10
N PHE A 53 -3.39 -13.04 -9.80
CA PHE A 53 -3.04 -14.11 -8.87
C PHE A 53 -4.30 -14.92 -8.50
N PRO A 54 -4.25 -16.25 -8.46
CA PRO A 54 -5.40 -17.08 -8.11
C PRO A 54 -5.88 -16.84 -6.67
N GLU A 55 -7.19 -16.65 -6.49
CA GLU A 55 -7.80 -16.34 -5.18
C GLU A 55 -7.50 -17.43 -4.14
N GLU A 56 -7.68 -18.69 -4.52
CA GLU A 56 -7.47 -19.83 -3.63
C GLU A 56 -6.02 -19.86 -3.10
N LEU A 57 -5.04 -19.71 -3.98
CA LEU A 57 -3.63 -19.71 -3.60
C LEU A 57 -3.27 -18.51 -2.71
N PHE A 58 -3.87 -17.35 -2.97
CA PHE A 58 -3.65 -16.16 -2.14
C PHE A 58 -4.11 -16.37 -0.70
N PHE A 59 -5.33 -16.86 -0.53
CA PHE A 59 -5.89 -17.07 0.82
C PHE A 59 -5.28 -18.27 1.53
N ASP A 60 -4.90 -19.33 0.80
CA ASP A 60 -4.20 -20.46 1.38
C ASP A 60 -2.82 -20.07 1.91
N ALA A 61 -2.05 -19.33 1.12
CA ALA A 61 -0.75 -18.81 1.55
C ALA A 61 -0.88 -17.86 2.76
N LEU A 62 -1.86 -16.95 2.73
CA LEU A 62 -2.15 -16.02 3.81
C LEU A 62 -2.51 -16.76 5.11
N LYS A 63 -3.40 -17.73 5.03
CA LYS A 63 -3.81 -18.56 6.17
C LYS A 63 -2.66 -19.34 6.77
N LYS A 64 -1.86 -19.98 5.93
CA LYS A 64 -0.69 -20.75 6.37
C LYS A 64 0.32 -19.86 7.09
N LEU A 65 0.63 -18.68 6.53
CA LEU A 65 1.56 -17.74 7.14
C LEU A 65 1.07 -17.24 8.49
N LEU A 66 -0.20 -16.83 8.60
CA LEU A 66 -0.77 -16.34 9.85
C LEU A 66 -0.84 -17.43 10.93
N ASN A 67 -1.04 -18.69 10.56
CA ASN A 67 -0.98 -19.81 11.51
C ASN A 67 0.44 -20.06 12.01
N LEU A 68 1.46 -19.91 11.16
CA LEU A 68 2.86 -20.04 11.56
C LEU A 68 3.29 -18.88 12.47
N ASP A 69 2.86 -17.67 12.14
CA ASP A 69 3.26 -16.43 12.81
C ASP A 69 2.24 -15.96 13.87
N LYS A 70 1.33 -16.81 14.31
CA LYS A 70 0.23 -16.44 15.23
C LYS A 70 0.71 -15.78 16.53
N GLU A 71 1.89 -16.14 17.02
CA GLU A 71 2.47 -15.59 18.24
C GLU A 71 2.95 -14.13 18.07
N TRP A 72 3.13 -13.67 16.83
CA TRP A 72 3.46 -12.28 16.52
C TRP A 72 2.24 -11.37 16.48
N VAL A 73 1.03 -11.93 16.43
CA VAL A 73 -0.22 -11.17 16.55
C VAL A 73 -0.48 -10.89 18.03
N LYS A 74 -0.02 -9.73 18.50
CA LYS A 74 -0.14 -9.36 19.93
C LYS A 74 -1.55 -8.83 20.25
N LYS A 75 -2.02 -9.12 21.47
CA LYS A 75 -3.21 -8.51 22.06
C LYS A 75 -2.92 -7.07 22.49
N GLY A 76 -3.98 -6.27 22.58
CA GLY A 76 -3.94 -4.92 23.13
C GLY A 76 -4.36 -3.85 22.12
N GLU A 77 -4.80 -2.73 22.66
CA GLU A 77 -5.28 -1.61 21.86
C GLU A 77 -4.19 -1.09 20.93
N GLY A 78 -4.52 -0.95 19.65
CA GLY A 78 -3.61 -0.50 18.60
C GLY A 78 -2.56 -1.52 18.15
N SER A 79 -2.46 -2.69 18.81
CA SER A 79 -1.55 -3.76 18.40
C SER A 79 -2.13 -4.53 17.22
N SER A 80 -1.27 -4.91 16.27
CA SER A 80 -1.64 -5.72 15.11
C SER A 80 -0.39 -6.35 14.48
N LEU A 81 -0.59 -7.38 13.68
CA LEU A 81 0.43 -7.86 12.74
C LEU A 81 0.11 -7.29 11.37
N TYR A 82 0.99 -6.45 10.85
CA TYR A 82 0.88 -5.95 9.48
C TYR A 82 1.27 -7.04 8.50
N VAL A 83 0.43 -7.28 7.51
CA VAL A 83 0.61 -8.30 6.48
C VAL A 83 0.77 -7.61 5.13
N ARG A 84 1.87 -7.89 4.44
CA ARG A 84 2.28 -7.30 3.17
C ARG A 84 2.37 -8.36 2.06
N PRO A 85 1.29 -8.68 1.36
CA PRO A 85 1.37 -9.38 0.08
C PRO A 85 1.93 -8.44 -0.99
N PHE A 86 2.84 -8.94 -1.83
CA PHE A 86 3.37 -8.18 -2.95
C PHE A 86 3.81 -9.10 -4.08
N VAL A 87 3.82 -8.57 -5.30
CA VAL A 87 4.31 -9.26 -6.49
C VAL A 87 5.14 -8.29 -7.31
N PHE A 88 6.19 -8.80 -7.93
CA PHE A 88 7.10 -8.01 -8.74
C PHE A 88 7.65 -8.80 -9.93
N GLY A 89 8.00 -8.06 -10.99
CA GLY A 89 8.66 -8.61 -12.16
C GLY A 89 10.08 -9.08 -11.82
N ASN A 90 10.37 -10.34 -12.14
CA ASN A 90 11.65 -10.99 -11.82
C ASN A 90 12.36 -11.55 -13.09
N GLU A 91 12.05 -10.97 -14.24
CA GLU A 91 12.80 -11.26 -15.47
C GLU A 91 14.25 -10.77 -15.34
N TYR A 92 15.18 -11.60 -15.76
CA TYR A 92 16.62 -11.23 -15.76
C TYR A 92 17.00 -10.56 -17.07
N ALA A 93 16.35 -9.41 -17.33
CA ALA A 93 16.57 -8.65 -18.55
C ALA A 93 16.48 -7.15 -18.29
N ILE A 94 17.47 -6.41 -18.73
CA ILE A 94 17.46 -4.94 -18.74
C ILE A 94 16.75 -4.50 -20.02
N GLN A 95 15.44 -4.71 -20.06
CA GLN A 95 14.58 -4.38 -21.18
C GLN A 95 13.29 -3.74 -20.69
N ALA A 96 12.92 -2.58 -21.24
CA ALA A 96 11.70 -1.86 -20.89
C ALA A 96 10.45 -2.55 -21.50
N SER A 97 10.11 -3.71 -20.98
CA SER A 97 8.93 -4.50 -21.34
C SER A 97 8.34 -5.18 -20.11
N PRO A 98 7.07 -5.60 -20.15
CA PRO A 98 6.51 -6.39 -19.08
C PRO A 98 7.32 -7.66 -18.85
N SER A 99 7.56 -7.99 -17.59
CA SER A 99 8.25 -9.22 -17.19
C SER A 99 7.44 -10.45 -17.61
N LYS A 100 8.10 -11.55 -17.94
CA LYS A 100 7.49 -12.86 -18.17
C LYS A 100 7.50 -13.74 -16.92
N ASN A 101 8.34 -13.39 -15.96
CA ASN A 101 8.49 -14.10 -14.70
C ASN A 101 8.22 -13.17 -13.53
N TYR A 102 7.48 -13.65 -12.54
CA TYR A 102 7.06 -12.87 -11.38
C TYR A 102 7.37 -13.62 -10.09
N LYS A 103 7.60 -12.87 -9.03
CA LYS A 103 7.69 -13.39 -7.68
C LYS A 103 6.57 -12.83 -6.82
N PHE A 104 5.74 -13.70 -6.26
CA PHE A 104 4.77 -13.38 -5.22
C PHE A 104 5.35 -13.72 -3.85
N MET A 105 5.15 -12.83 -2.89
CA MET A 105 5.59 -13.03 -1.51
C MET A 105 4.58 -12.42 -0.54
N ILE A 106 4.52 -12.96 0.68
CA ILE A 106 3.83 -12.33 1.80
C ILE A 106 4.85 -12.22 2.94
N ILE A 107 4.97 -11.03 3.52
CA ILE A 107 5.77 -10.78 4.71
C ILE A 107 4.91 -10.15 5.80
N CYS A 108 5.28 -10.38 7.06
CA CYS A 108 4.60 -9.83 8.22
C CYS A 108 5.56 -9.00 9.08
N ALA A 109 5.01 -7.98 9.76
CA ALA A 109 5.72 -7.18 10.74
C ALA A 109 4.77 -6.73 11.86
N PRO A 110 5.17 -6.80 13.15
CA PRO A 110 4.40 -6.19 14.23
C PRO A 110 4.20 -4.69 13.98
N ALA A 111 2.99 -4.20 14.22
CA ALA A 111 2.64 -2.81 13.99
C ALA A 111 1.87 -2.24 15.18
N THR A 112 2.21 -0.99 15.49
CA THR A 112 1.53 -0.13 16.47
C THR A 112 0.88 1.05 15.75
N PRO A 113 0.09 1.89 16.43
CA PRO A 113 -0.46 3.09 15.82
C PRO A 113 0.62 3.97 15.21
N TYR A 114 0.40 4.43 13.98
CA TYR A 114 1.37 5.21 13.20
C TYR A 114 1.61 6.61 13.82
N TYR A 115 0.55 7.22 14.34
CA TYR A 115 0.61 8.52 14.99
C TYR A 115 0.01 8.47 16.39
N LYS A 116 0.56 9.27 17.30
CA LYS A 116 0.01 9.51 18.63
C LYS A 116 -0.59 10.92 18.66
N GLY A 117 -1.92 10.99 18.68
CA GLY A 117 -2.64 12.28 18.75
C GLY A 117 -2.76 13.01 17.40
N LYS A 118 -2.97 14.33 17.51
CA LYS A 118 -3.17 15.21 16.35
C LYS A 118 -1.86 15.43 15.59
N ILE A 119 -1.93 15.47 14.28
CA ILE A 119 -0.80 15.74 13.38
C ILE A 119 -1.03 17.02 12.58
N LYS A 120 0.05 17.66 12.16
CA LYS A 120 0.02 18.77 11.21
C LYS A 120 0.19 18.21 9.81
N VAL A 121 -0.66 18.63 8.90
CA VAL A 121 -0.62 18.21 7.50
C VAL A 121 -0.39 19.40 6.58
N LEU A 122 0.40 19.23 5.53
CA LEU A 122 0.61 20.21 4.48
C LEU A 122 -0.34 19.91 3.32
N ILE A 123 -1.16 20.86 2.92
CA ILE A 123 -1.88 20.75 1.65
C ILE A 123 -0.93 21.23 0.56
N THR A 124 -0.61 20.35 -0.39
CA THR A 124 0.32 20.70 -1.48
C THR A 124 -0.41 21.36 -2.63
N ASP A 125 0.19 22.41 -3.17
CA ASP A 125 -0.27 23.15 -4.34
C ASP A 125 0.66 22.99 -5.56
N LYS A 126 1.64 22.10 -5.44
CA LYS A 126 2.69 21.92 -6.45
C LYS A 126 2.82 20.47 -6.93
N TYR A 127 2.58 19.51 -6.06
CA TYR A 127 2.77 18.10 -6.37
C TYR A 127 1.42 17.38 -6.29
N SER A 128 1.20 16.44 -7.22
CA SER A 128 0.03 15.57 -7.23
C SER A 128 0.45 14.11 -7.13
N ARG A 129 -0.40 13.31 -6.50
CA ARG A 129 -0.20 11.87 -6.34
C ARG A 129 -0.65 11.08 -7.56
N ALA A 130 -1.70 11.53 -8.21
CA ALA A 130 -2.39 10.84 -9.28
C ALA A 130 -2.84 11.81 -10.35
N ALA A 131 -2.96 11.32 -11.58
CA ALA A 131 -3.53 12.05 -12.70
C ALA A 131 -4.54 11.16 -13.44
N SER A 132 -5.45 11.76 -14.19
CA SER A 132 -6.41 11.04 -15.03
C SER A 132 -5.68 10.12 -16.02
N GLY A 133 -6.12 8.87 -16.12
CA GLY A 133 -5.45 7.84 -16.95
C GLY A 133 -4.14 7.29 -16.39
N GLY A 134 -3.65 7.84 -15.27
CA GLY A 134 -2.45 7.39 -14.60
C GLY A 134 -2.59 6.09 -13.80
N VAL A 135 -1.66 5.84 -12.92
CA VAL A 135 -1.60 4.62 -12.08
C VAL A 135 -2.07 4.85 -10.64
N GLY A 136 -2.68 6.02 -10.34
CA GLY A 136 -3.04 6.42 -8.98
C GLY A 136 -3.99 5.46 -8.25
N PHE A 137 -4.89 4.78 -8.96
CA PHE A 137 -5.80 3.80 -8.38
C PHE A 137 -5.14 2.45 -8.07
N ALA A 138 -4.01 2.16 -8.69
CA ALA A 138 -3.25 0.94 -8.45
C ALA A 138 -2.35 1.10 -7.24
N LYS A 139 -2.21 0.05 -6.45
CA LYS A 139 -1.27 0.04 -5.32
C LYS A 139 0.15 -0.32 -5.82
N ALA A 140 0.64 0.50 -6.76
CA ALA A 140 1.92 0.36 -7.43
C ALA A 140 3.06 0.93 -6.59
N ALA A 141 4.19 0.24 -6.51
CA ALA A 141 5.35 0.67 -5.73
C ALA A 141 5.86 2.07 -6.15
N GLY A 142 5.84 2.36 -7.45
CA GLY A 142 6.29 3.65 -7.99
C GLY A 142 5.49 4.86 -7.51
N ASN A 143 4.19 4.70 -7.20
CA ASN A 143 3.37 5.78 -6.64
C ASN A 143 3.91 6.27 -5.29
N TYR A 144 4.49 5.36 -4.50
CA TYR A 144 5.05 5.69 -3.19
C TYR A 144 6.43 6.33 -3.32
N ALA A 145 7.28 5.81 -4.19
CA ALA A 145 8.58 6.42 -4.46
C ALA A 145 8.43 7.87 -4.97
N GLY A 146 7.49 8.13 -5.85
CA GLY A 146 7.18 9.48 -6.35
C GLY A 146 6.70 10.45 -5.25
N SER A 147 6.17 9.94 -4.13
CA SER A 147 5.70 10.76 -3.01
C SER A 147 6.79 11.14 -2.00
N PHE A 148 7.94 10.48 -2.00
CA PHE A 148 8.96 10.68 -0.95
C PHE A 148 9.53 12.09 -0.92
N TYR A 149 9.83 12.67 -2.07
CA TYR A 149 10.38 14.02 -2.12
C TYR A 149 9.43 15.10 -1.58
N PRO A 150 8.17 15.17 -2.01
CA PRO A 150 7.21 16.12 -1.43
C PRO A 150 6.95 15.90 0.07
N ILE A 151 6.93 14.64 0.52
CA ILE A 151 6.78 14.33 1.95
C ILE A 151 7.98 14.82 2.75
N ASN A 152 9.20 14.65 2.26
CA ASN A 152 10.39 15.17 2.92
C ASN A 152 10.36 16.68 3.03
N LEU A 153 9.96 17.40 1.96
CA LEU A 153 9.77 18.85 2.03
C LEU A 153 8.73 19.28 3.08
N ALA A 154 7.67 18.50 3.25
CA ALA A 154 6.68 18.77 4.29
C ALA A 154 7.27 18.54 5.69
N ILE A 155 8.03 17.48 5.89
CA ILE A 155 8.72 17.18 7.16
C ILE A 155 9.71 18.29 7.53
N GLU A 156 10.51 18.77 6.59
CA GLU A 156 11.44 19.89 6.81
C GLU A 156 10.74 21.17 7.26
N LYS A 157 9.48 21.37 6.87
CA LYS A 157 8.60 22.47 7.29
C LYS A 157 7.84 22.19 8.60
N GLY A 158 8.10 21.07 9.26
CA GLY A 158 7.45 20.69 10.53
C GLY A 158 6.08 20.06 10.42
N PHE A 159 5.69 19.59 9.22
CA PHE A 159 4.47 18.79 9.00
C PHE A 159 4.80 17.30 9.08
N GLN A 160 3.82 16.48 9.48
CA GLN A 160 3.99 15.03 9.57
C GLN A 160 3.45 14.30 8.34
N GLN A 161 2.57 14.94 7.57
CA GLN A 161 1.94 14.32 6.41
C GLN A 161 1.54 15.39 5.39
N ILE A 162 1.21 14.93 4.19
CA ILE A 162 0.76 15.75 3.07
C ILE A 162 -0.69 15.36 2.69
N ILE A 163 -1.50 16.34 2.33
CA ILE A 163 -2.77 16.15 1.61
C ILE A 163 -2.54 16.57 0.17
N TRP A 164 -2.80 15.66 -0.72
CA TRP A 164 -2.65 15.86 -2.16
C TRP A 164 -3.83 16.62 -2.74
N THR A 165 -3.55 17.38 -3.77
CA THR A 165 -4.54 18.07 -4.57
C THR A 165 -4.56 17.53 -5.99
N ASP A 166 -5.62 17.83 -6.72
CA ASP A 166 -5.80 17.43 -8.11
C ASP A 166 -4.65 17.89 -9.02
N SER A 167 -4.33 17.07 -10.02
CA SER A 167 -3.20 17.30 -10.91
C SER A 167 -3.38 18.42 -11.95
N ASN A 168 -4.60 18.97 -12.08
CA ASN A 168 -4.88 19.97 -13.11
C ASN A 168 -4.76 21.41 -12.59
N GLN A 169 -5.39 21.70 -11.46
CA GLN A 169 -5.54 23.06 -10.95
C GLN A 169 -5.09 23.21 -9.49
N HIS A 170 -4.79 22.12 -8.80
CA HIS A 170 -4.47 22.09 -7.37
C HIS A 170 -5.53 22.77 -6.48
N LYS A 171 -6.81 22.60 -6.84
CA LYS A 171 -7.95 23.21 -6.14
C LYS A 171 -8.75 22.24 -5.29
N TYR A 172 -8.75 20.96 -5.67
CA TYR A 172 -9.55 19.94 -5.00
C TYR A 172 -8.65 19.04 -4.16
N LEU A 173 -9.10 18.76 -2.93
CA LEU A 173 -8.40 17.83 -2.05
C LEU A 173 -8.71 16.40 -2.52
N GLU A 174 -7.67 15.57 -2.62
CA GLU A 174 -7.83 14.18 -3.10
C GLU A 174 -7.57 13.15 -2.01
N GLU A 175 -6.36 13.04 -1.51
CA GLU A 175 -5.97 11.98 -0.59
C GLU A 175 -4.83 12.43 0.33
N ALA A 176 -4.68 11.77 1.48
CA ALA A 176 -3.47 11.89 2.30
C ALA A 176 -2.35 10.98 1.79
N GLY A 177 -1.12 11.24 2.19
CA GLY A 177 0.05 10.58 1.61
C GLY A 177 0.07 9.05 1.73
N THR A 178 -0.29 8.50 2.88
CA THR A 178 -0.20 7.05 3.15
C THR A 178 -1.45 6.45 3.79
N MET A 179 -2.52 7.22 3.92
CA MET A 179 -3.74 6.82 4.63
C MET A 179 -4.97 7.47 4.01
N ASN A 180 -6.14 6.91 4.30
CA ASN A 180 -7.41 7.56 4.00
C ASN A 180 -7.55 8.89 4.72
N VAL A 181 -8.30 9.80 4.12
CA VAL A 181 -8.71 11.05 4.72
C VAL A 181 -10.23 11.17 4.68
N PHE A 182 -10.80 11.68 5.75
CA PHE A 182 -12.21 12.01 5.85
C PHE A 182 -12.33 13.52 6.16
N PHE A 183 -13.17 14.19 5.42
CA PHE A 183 -13.49 15.60 5.63
C PHE A 183 -14.90 15.72 6.22
N ARG A 184 -15.02 16.44 7.33
CA ARG A 184 -16.33 16.87 7.81
C ARG A 184 -16.60 18.25 7.22
N ILE A 185 -17.60 18.35 6.37
CA ILE A 185 -18.08 19.58 5.77
C ILE A 185 -19.54 19.71 6.16
N ASP A 186 -19.85 20.73 6.98
CA ASP A 186 -21.13 20.86 7.66
C ASP A 186 -21.49 19.58 8.43
N ASP A 187 -22.60 18.95 8.11
CA ASP A 187 -23.03 17.68 8.73
C ASP A 187 -22.73 16.42 7.90
N LYS A 188 -21.89 16.56 6.87
CA LYS A 188 -21.50 15.44 5.99
C LYS A 188 -20.08 15.00 6.27
N LEU A 189 -19.87 13.69 6.27
CA LEU A 189 -18.56 13.06 6.25
C LEU A 189 -18.28 12.60 4.83
N ILE A 190 -17.19 13.12 4.25
CA ILE A 190 -16.80 12.89 2.85
C ILE A 190 -15.43 12.23 2.83
N THR A 191 -15.27 11.20 1.99
CA THR A 191 -14.01 10.51 1.74
C THR A 191 -13.87 10.14 0.27
#